data_8a8b8aadd347c1f68da409cae6240a2e
#
_entry.id   8a8b8aadd347c1f68da409cae6240a2e
#
_cell.length_a   1.000
_cell.length_b   1.000
_cell.length_c   1.000
_cell.angle_alpha   90.00
_cell.angle_beta   90.00
_cell.angle_gamma   90.00
#
_symmetry.space_group_name_H-M   'P 1'
#
loop_
_entity.id
_entity.type
_entity.pdbx_description
1 polymer ?
#
loop_
_entity_poly.entity_id
_entity_poly.type
_entity_poly.pdbx_seq_one_letter_code
_entity_poly.pdbx_strand_id
1 'polypeptide(L)'
;MRTRFTLLALLAAIVAVILTGCSSDSATLETVEPEAAATIIVDEPETIVLDIRTPEEYNEGIIEGAVNIDFYDADFAEQLDTLDKDASYVVYCRSDNRSGQAMDTFADLGFQQVTEIDGGIVNWYDQGLPIVLP
;
A
#
# COMPACT_ATOMS: atom_id res chain seq x y z
N MET A 1 56.48 -56.73 -13.33
CA MET A 1 56.10 -55.36 -13.59
C MET A 1 54.62 -55.18 -13.35
N ARG A 2 54.27 -54.58 -12.22
CA ARG A 2 52.87 -54.44 -11.80
C ARG A 2 52.60 -52.94 -11.56
N THR A 3 51.91 -52.34 -12.51
CA THR A 3 51.49 -50.98 -12.45
C THR A 3 50.20 -50.87 -11.63
N ARG A 4 50.28 -50.24 -10.49
CA ARG A 4 49.11 -50.00 -9.62
C ARG A 4 48.51 -48.65 -10.02
N PHE A 5 47.34 -48.67 -10.63
CA PHE A 5 46.52 -47.49 -10.83
C PHE A 5 45.80 -47.17 -9.52
N THR A 6 46.16 -46.08 -8.91
CA THR A 6 45.45 -45.49 -7.80
C THR A 6 44.38 -44.57 -8.35
N LEU A 7 43.11 -44.97 -8.22
CA LEU A 7 41.98 -44.10 -8.47
C LEU A 7 41.90 -43.05 -7.36
N LEU A 8 42.15 -41.79 -7.72
CA LEU A 8 41.76 -40.67 -6.89
C LEU A 8 40.29 -40.35 -7.15
N ALA A 9 39.45 -40.68 -6.17
CA ALA A 9 38.06 -40.21 -6.16
C ALA A 9 38.05 -38.73 -5.72
N LEU A 10 37.78 -37.84 -6.67
CA LEU A 10 37.46 -36.43 -6.40
C LEU A 10 36.05 -36.34 -5.88
N LEU A 11 35.85 -36.13 -4.59
CA LEU A 11 34.60 -35.70 -4.01
C LEU A 11 34.42 -34.19 -4.30
N ALA A 12 33.64 -33.88 -5.30
CA ALA A 12 33.17 -32.53 -5.53
C ALA A 12 32.06 -32.21 -4.51
N ALA A 13 32.40 -31.49 -3.47
CA ALA A 13 31.42 -30.90 -2.55
C ALA A 13 30.72 -29.73 -3.23
N ILE A 14 29.50 -29.96 -3.68
CA ILE A 14 28.62 -28.92 -4.17
C ILE A 14 28.11 -28.16 -2.95
N VAL A 15 28.72 -27.03 -2.65
CA VAL A 15 28.20 -26.06 -1.70
C VAL A 15 27.04 -25.33 -2.39
N ALA A 16 25.84 -25.77 -2.13
CA ALA A 16 24.65 -25.01 -2.51
C ALA A 16 24.55 -23.78 -1.62
N VAL A 17 25.02 -22.65 -2.11
CA VAL A 17 24.75 -21.34 -1.49
C VAL A 17 23.29 -21.02 -1.74
N ILE A 18 22.45 -21.29 -0.75
CA ILE A 18 21.08 -20.80 -0.72
C ILE A 18 21.18 -19.30 -0.44
N LEU A 19 21.18 -18.49 -1.50
CA LEU A 19 20.89 -17.07 -1.41
C LEU A 19 19.43 -16.94 -0.98
N THR A 20 19.19 -16.92 0.33
CA THR A 20 17.97 -16.33 0.87
C THR A 20 18.03 -14.84 0.53
N GLY A 21 17.46 -14.48 -0.61
CA GLY A 21 17.19 -13.11 -0.94
C GLY A 21 16.22 -12.58 0.11
N CYS A 22 16.71 -11.82 1.07
CA CYS A 22 15.89 -10.88 1.80
C CYS A 22 15.40 -9.89 0.73
N SER A 23 14.17 -10.07 0.24
CA SER A 23 13.42 -8.98 -0.35
C SER A 23 13.27 -7.96 0.77
N SER A 24 14.10 -6.93 0.76
CA SER A 24 13.80 -5.70 1.45
C SER A 24 12.61 -5.12 0.67
N ASP A 25 11.39 -5.47 1.07
CA ASP A 25 10.21 -4.78 0.63
C ASP A 25 10.35 -3.33 1.12
N SER A 26 10.82 -2.48 0.23
CA SER A 26 10.85 -1.05 0.48
C SER A 26 9.40 -0.58 0.53
N ALA A 27 9.05 0.18 1.58
CA ALA A 27 7.74 0.79 1.66
C ALA A 27 7.44 1.58 0.37
N THR A 28 6.26 1.36 -0.20
CA THR A 28 5.76 2.08 -1.37
C THR A 28 4.69 3.05 -0.92
N LEU A 29 5.04 4.34 -0.90
CA LEU A 29 4.11 5.42 -0.66
C LEU A 29 4.12 6.30 -1.90
N GLU A 30 3.01 6.34 -2.61
CA GLU A 30 2.93 7.01 -3.92
C GLU A 30 1.60 7.72 -4.12
N THR A 31 1.58 8.68 -5.04
CA THR A 31 0.37 9.36 -5.51
C THR A 31 0.11 8.94 -6.95
N VAL A 32 -1.12 8.55 -7.24
CA VAL A 32 -1.51 8.09 -8.58
C VAL A 32 -2.80 8.79 -9.06
N GLU A 33 -2.99 8.80 -10.36
CA GLU A 33 -4.24 9.27 -10.97
C GLU A 33 -5.44 8.40 -10.54
N PRO A 34 -6.66 8.96 -10.46
CA PRO A 34 -7.87 8.24 -10.05
C PRO A 34 -8.11 6.93 -10.80
N GLU A 35 -7.88 6.88 -12.10
CA GLU A 35 -8.06 5.66 -12.91
C GLU A 35 -7.08 4.54 -12.49
N ALA A 36 -5.85 4.90 -12.14
CA ALA A 36 -4.88 3.94 -11.64
C ALA A 36 -5.27 3.41 -10.26
N ALA A 37 -5.73 4.29 -9.37
CA ALA A 37 -6.26 3.89 -8.06
C ALA A 37 -7.50 2.99 -8.20
N ALA A 38 -8.40 3.29 -9.13
CA ALA A 38 -9.56 2.44 -9.41
C ALA A 38 -9.14 1.04 -9.88
N THR A 39 -8.09 0.95 -10.69
CA THR A 39 -7.52 -0.34 -11.13
C THR A 39 -6.98 -1.13 -9.95
N ILE A 40 -6.22 -0.48 -9.05
CA ILE A 40 -5.70 -1.13 -7.83
C ILE A 40 -6.85 -1.69 -7.00
N ILE A 41 -7.90 -0.90 -6.74
CA ILE A 41 -9.05 -1.32 -5.93
C ILE A 41 -9.75 -2.54 -6.53
N VAL A 42 -9.86 -2.62 -7.86
CA VAL A 42 -10.53 -3.74 -8.56
C VAL A 42 -9.65 -4.98 -8.62
N ASP A 43 -8.37 -4.82 -8.92
CA ASP A 43 -7.44 -5.94 -9.15
C ASP A 43 -6.90 -6.52 -7.84
N GLU A 44 -6.89 -5.73 -6.78
CA GLU A 44 -6.40 -6.10 -5.45
C GLU A 44 -7.52 -5.98 -4.41
N PRO A 45 -8.46 -6.93 -4.33
CA PRO A 45 -9.66 -6.82 -3.50
C PRO A 45 -9.41 -6.76 -1.99
N GLU A 46 -8.20 -7.08 -1.55
CA GLU A 46 -7.77 -6.92 -0.15
C GLU A 46 -7.34 -5.49 0.18
N THR A 47 -7.23 -4.60 -0.82
CA THR A 47 -6.86 -3.20 -0.61
C THR A 47 -7.94 -2.47 0.17
N ILE A 48 -7.53 -1.79 1.22
CA ILE A 48 -8.42 -1.00 2.08
C ILE A 48 -8.52 0.42 1.52
N VAL A 49 -9.74 0.86 1.21
CA VAL A 49 -10.00 2.24 0.79
C VAL A 49 -10.23 3.10 2.03
N LEU A 50 -9.44 4.15 2.20
CA LEU A 50 -9.47 5.00 3.37
C LEU A 50 -9.84 6.43 3.00
N ASP A 51 -11.01 6.88 3.46
CA ASP A 51 -11.49 8.26 3.34
C ASP A 51 -11.10 9.04 4.59
N ILE A 52 -10.20 10.02 4.44
CA ILE A 52 -9.76 10.85 5.57
C ILE A 52 -10.44 12.22 5.62
N ARG A 53 -11.62 12.33 4.99
CA ARG A 53 -12.47 13.52 5.09
C ARG A 53 -13.24 13.53 6.41
N THR A 54 -13.92 14.65 6.65
CA THR A 54 -14.84 14.72 7.79
C THR A 54 -16.04 13.77 7.63
N PRO A 55 -16.71 13.38 8.73
CA PRO A 55 -17.91 12.55 8.66
C PRO A 55 -19.04 13.16 7.81
N GLU A 56 -19.16 14.48 7.79
CA GLU A 56 -20.15 15.18 6.96
C GLU A 56 -19.84 14.97 5.47
N GLU A 57 -18.58 15.18 5.05
CA GLU A 57 -18.14 14.94 3.66
C GLU A 57 -18.31 13.47 3.26
N TYR A 58 -17.97 12.54 4.17
CA TYR A 58 -18.15 11.11 3.97
C TYR A 58 -19.59 10.73 3.69
N ASN A 59 -20.54 11.29 4.43
CA ASN A 59 -21.97 11.03 4.28
C ASN A 59 -22.57 11.62 2.98
N GLU A 60 -21.88 12.53 2.31
CA GLU A 60 -22.30 13.07 1.01
C GLU A 60 -22.02 12.13 -0.16
N GLY A 61 -21.10 11.20 -0.01
CA GLY A 61 -20.72 10.22 -1.02
C GLY A 61 -19.27 9.77 -0.89
N ILE A 62 -19.01 8.51 -1.19
CA ILE A 62 -17.72 7.83 -0.99
C ILE A 62 -17.32 7.02 -2.21
N ILE A 63 -16.04 6.68 -2.32
CA ILE A 63 -15.58 5.56 -3.13
C ILE A 63 -16.06 4.28 -2.45
N GLU A 64 -16.65 3.36 -3.21
CA GLU A 64 -17.26 2.15 -2.67
C GLU A 64 -16.33 1.40 -1.71
N GLY A 65 -16.84 1.02 -0.56
CA GLY A 65 -16.11 0.28 0.46
C GLY A 65 -15.17 1.13 1.34
N ALA A 66 -15.14 2.46 1.14
CA ALA A 66 -14.27 3.31 1.94
C ALA A 66 -14.63 3.29 3.43
N VAL A 67 -13.59 3.24 4.25
CA VAL A 67 -13.66 3.41 5.71
C VAL A 67 -13.26 4.84 6.05
N ASN A 68 -13.95 5.49 7.00
CA ASN A 68 -13.67 6.87 7.37
C ASN A 68 -12.80 6.98 8.62
N ILE A 69 -11.75 7.77 8.53
CA ILE A 69 -10.96 8.28 9.68
C ILE A 69 -10.72 9.77 9.42
N ASP A 70 -11.29 10.63 10.26
CA ASP A 70 -11.21 12.07 10.05
C ASP A 70 -9.79 12.62 10.31
N PHE A 71 -9.19 13.22 9.29
CA PHE A 71 -7.87 13.86 9.37
C PHE A 71 -7.78 14.93 10.48
N TYR A 72 -8.89 15.58 10.80
CA TYR A 72 -8.94 16.64 11.82
C TYR A 72 -9.16 16.13 13.25
N ASP A 73 -9.39 14.85 13.45
CA ASP A 73 -9.45 14.27 14.78
C ASP A 73 -8.11 14.44 15.52
N ALA A 74 -8.19 14.81 16.78
CA ALA A 74 -7.00 15.03 17.61
C ALA A 74 -6.14 13.75 17.76
N ASP A 75 -6.76 12.58 17.62
CA ASP A 75 -6.15 11.26 17.70
C ASP A 75 -6.01 10.56 16.32
N PHE A 76 -6.00 11.33 15.23
CA PHE A 76 -5.89 10.78 13.87
C PHE A 76 -4.71 9.81 13.71
N ALA A 77 -3.51 10.21 14.18
CA ALA A 77 -2.33 9.36 14.10
C ALA A 77 -2.46 8.09 14.95
N GLU A 78 -3.05 8.18 16.13
CA GLU A 78 -3.32 7.02 17.01
C GLU A 78 -4.33 6.07 16.36
N GLN A 79 -5.37 6.59 15.70
CA GLN A 79 -6.32 5.76 14.95
C GLN A 79 -5.62 5.03 13.80
N LEU A 80 -4.79 5.71 13.02
CA LEU A 80 -3.97 5.07 11.98
C LEU A 80 -3.03 4.01 12.57
N ASP A 81 -2.44 4.27 13.73
CA ASP A 81 -1.50 3.35 14.37
C ASP A 81 -2.12 2.01 14.76
N THR A 82 -3.45 1.94 14.88
CA THR A 82 -4.18 0.68 15.14
C THR A 82 -4.34 -0.20 13.90
N LEU A 83 -4.11 0.34 12.71
CA LEU A 83 -4.31 -0.37 11.45
C LEU A 83 -3.14 -1.31 11.13
N ASP A 84 -3.41 -2.32 10.31
CA ASP A 84 -2.38 -3.23 9.81
C ASP A 84 -1.40 -2.49 8.87
N LYS A 85 -0.13 -2.42 9.26
CA LYS A 85 0.91 -1.72 8.51
C LYS A 85 1.35 -2.45 7.24
N ASP A 86 1.09 -3.76 7.17
CA ASP A 86 1.47 -4.61 6.04
C ASP A 86 0.36 -4.73 4.99
N ALA A 87 -0.86 -4.24 5.30
CA ALA A 87 -1.95 -4.16 4.34
C ALA A 87 -1.73 -3.04 3.30
N SER A 88 -2.38 -3.17 2.14
CA SER A 88 -2.40 -2.15 1.09
C SER A 88 -3.54 -1.17 1.32
N TYR A 89 -3.26 0.11 1.16
CA TYR A 89 -4.23 1.19 1.33
C TYR A 89 -4.31 2.07 0.09
N VAL A 90 -5.53 2.43 -0.29
CA VAL A 90 -5.81 3.56 -1.17
C VAL A 90 -6.44 4.66 -0.32
N VAL A 91 -5.79 5.80 -0.25
CA VAL A 91 -6.15 6.92 0.63
C VAL A 91 -6.60 8.12 -0.20
N TYR A 92 -7.66 8.78 0.21
CA TYR A 92 -8.10 10.03 -0.41
C TYR A 92 -8.70 11.00 0.59
N CYS A 93 -8.63 12.28 0.23
CA CYS A 93 -9.44 13.31 0.83
C CYS A 93 -10.32 14.01 -0.23
N ARG A 94 -10.65 15.27 -0.05
CA ARG A 94 -11.44 16.02 -1.03
C ARG A 94 -10.62 16.37 -2.28
N SER A 95 -9.41 16.93 -2.10
CA SER A 95 -8.59 17.50 -3.17
C SER A 95 -7.09 17.34 -2.94
N ASP A 96 -6.65 16.23 -2.34
CA ASP A 96 -5.26 15.86 -2.00
C ASP A 96 -4.54 16.65 -0.88
N ASN A 97 -5.02 17.80 -0.48
CA ASN A 97 -4.31 18.62 0.53
C ASN A 97 -4.11 17.91 1.88
N ARG A 98 -5.17 17.27 2.40
CA ARG A 98 -5.11 16.51 3.66
C ARG A 98 -4.41 15.18 3.48
N SER A 99 -4.70 14.47 2.40
CA SER A 99 -4.09 13.17 2.12
C SER A 99 -2.60 13.30 1.84
N GLY A 100 -2.16 14.33 1.11
CA GLY A 100 -0.74 14.61 0.92
C GLY A 100 0.01 14.83 2.23
N GLN A 101 -0.59 15.57 3.18
CA GLN A 101 -0.01 15.72 4.52
C GLN A 101 -0.03 14.41 5.32
N ALA A 102 -1.08 13.60 5.18
CA ALA A 102 -1.19 12.32 5.87
C ALA A 102 -0.15 11.30 5.39
N MET A 103 0.38 11.41 4.16
CA MET A 103 1.41 10.51 3.65
C MET A 103 2.66 10.50 4.54
N ASP A 104 3.07 11.65 5.10
CA ASP A 104 4.17 11.71 6.06
C ASP A 104 3.83 10.93 7.33
N THR A 105 2.59 11.02 7.81
CA THR A 105 2.13 10.26 8.99
C THR A 105 2.14 8.75 8.73
N PHE A 106 1.67 8.30 7.56
CA PHE A 106 1.75 6.90 7.16
C PHE A 106 3.19 6.38 7.12
N ALA A 107 4.11 7.17 6.55
CA ALA A 107 5.52 6.83 6.50
C ALA A 107 6.12 6.71 7.90
N ASP A 108 5.87 7.68 8.78
CA ASP A 108 6.38 7.72 10.16
C ASP A 108 5.85 6.56 11.00
N LEU A 109 4.61 6.13 10.75
CA LEU A 109 3.99 4.98 11.41
C LEU A 109 4.43 3.62 10.85
N GLY A 110 5.18 3.60 9.74
CA GLY A 110 5.76 2.39 9.17
C GLY A 110 4.84 1.60 8.24
N PHE A 111 3.84 2.23 7.63
CA PHE A 111 3.02 1.60 6.60
C PHE A 111 3.85 1.22 5.39
N GLN A 112 3.57 0.05 4.81
CA GLN A 112 4.37 -0.51 3.72
C GLN A 112 3.82 -0.18 2.33
N GLN A 113 2.50 -0.06 2.18
CA GLN A 113 1.86 0.17 0.88
C GLN A 113 0.70 1.16 1.03
N VAL A 114 0.92 2.40 0.63
CA VAL A 114 -0.09 3.46 0.66
C VAL A 114 -0.10 4.20 -0.67
N THR A 115 -1.23 4.19 -1.32
CA THR A 115 -1.46 4.89 -2.59
C THR A 115 -2.45 6.03 -2.36
N GLU A 116 -2.01 7.26 -2.59
CA GLU A 116 -2.85 8.45 -2.55
C GLU A 116 -3.51 8.68 -3.91
N ILE A 117 -4.77 9.11 -3.91
CA ILE A 117 -5.47 9.54 -5.13
C ILE A 117 -5.17 11.01 -5.40
N ASP A 118 -4.51 11.31 -6.52
CA ASP A 118 -4.23 12.66 -6.97
C ASP A 118 -5.55 13.46 -7.18
N GLY A 119 -5.62 14.65 -6.59
CA GLY A 119 -6.81 15.49 -6.63
C GLY A 119 -8.01 14.96 -5.83
N GLY A 120 -7.87 13.86 -5.12
CA GLY A 120 -8.86 13.29 -4.22
C GLY A 120 -10.17 12.88 -4.89
N ILE A 121 -11.27 12.88 -4.11
CA ILE A 121 -12.59 12.46 -4.61
C ILE A 121 -13.17 13.43 -5.66
N VAL A 122 -12.74 14.68 -5.69
CA VAL A 122 -13.15 15.65 -6.72
C VAL A 122 -12.60 15.20 -8.07
N ASN A 123 -11.31 14.92 -8.19
CA ASN A 123 -10.72 14.42 -9.43
C ASN A 123 -11.27 13.05 -9.82
N TRP A 124 -11.49 12.16 -8.85
CA TRP A 124 -12.19 10.89 -9.07
C TRP A 124 -13.53 11.06 -9.76
N TYR A 125 -14.37 11.95 -9.23
CA TYR A 125 -15.68 12.26 -9.80
C TYR A 125 -15.59 12.92 -11.18
N ASP A 126 -14.66 13.86 -11.35
CA ASP A 126 -14.47 14.59 -12.61
C ASP A 126 -14.02 13.66 -13.75
N GLN A 127 -13.34 12.57 -13.44
CA GLN A 127 -13.00 11.50 -14.40
C GLN A 127 -14.16 10.52 -14.64
N GLY A 128 -15.32 10.73 -14.06
CA GLY A 128 -16.52 9.91 -14.26
C GLY A 128 -16.50 8.58 -13.50
N LEU A 129 -15.64 8.44 -12.50
CA LEU A 129 -15.59 7.25 -11.67
C LEU A 129 -16.72 7.25 -10.63
N PRO A 130 -17.23 6.06 -10.23
CA PRO A 130 -18.43 5.96 -9.42
C PRO A 130 -18.23 6.42 -7.98
N ILE A 131 -19.24 7.13 -7.46
CA ILE A 131 -19.40 7.48 -6.05
C ILE A 131 -20.71 6.87 -5.57
N VAL A 132 -20.72 6.32 -4.36
CA VAL A 132 -21.88 5.72 -3.71
C VAL A 132 -22.18 6.41 -2.38
N LEU A 133 -23.37 6.22 -1.84
CA LEU A 133 -23.67 6.60 -0.44
C LEU A 133 -23.15 5.51 0.52
N PRO A 134 -22.63 5.90 1.69
CA PRO A 134 -22.14 4.95 2.69
C PRO A 134 -23.23 4.10 3.33
#